data_f4dc0ce7ebb76d8a4865bcf2b6bf6c80
#
_entry.id   f4dc0ce7ebb76d8a4865bcf2b6bf6c80
#
_cell.length_a   1.000
_cell.length_b   1.000
_cell.length_c   1.000
_cell.angle_alpha   90.00
_cell.angle_beta   90.00
_cell.angle_gamma   90.00
#
_symmetry.space_group_name_H-M   'P 1'
#
loop_
_entity.id
_entity.type
_entity.pdbx_description
1 polymer ?
#
loop_
_entity_poly.entity_id
_entity_poly.type
_entity_poly.pdbx_seq_one_letter_code
_entity_poly.pdbx_strand_id
1 'polypeptide(L)'
;MKYQIKAYNLQELGQRANQEDSLFPALGQSTTDCRLFVLCDGMGGHEKGEVASATVCEQISRTILSQWHAGEPLSDDLFRQALAAAYDALDAKDDGAERKMGTTMTFLCLHA
;
A
#
# COMPACT_ATOMS: atom_id res chain seq x y z
N MET A 1 24.82 13.11 1.41
CA MET A 1 24.02 13.76 2.45
C MET A 1 22.95 12.77 2.96
N LYS A 2 22.84 12.67 4.26
CA LYS A 2 21.83 11.81 4.86
C LYS A 2 20.68 12.66 5.39
N TYR A 3 19.48 12.19 5.17
CA TYR A 3 18.27 12.84 5.66
C TYR A 3 17.68 11.99 6.77
N GLN A 4 17.23 12.65 7.83
CA GLN A 4 16.36 12.02 8.80
C GLN A 4 14.92 12.27 8.40
N ILE A 5 14.14 11.22 8.27
CA ILE A 5 12.76 11.30 7.82
C ILE A 5 11.84 10.93 8.98
N LYS A 6 10.90 11.81 9.28
CA LYS A 6 9.82 11.53 10.22
C LYS A 6 8.53 11.45 9.42
N ALA A 7 7.77 10.41 9.62
CA ALA A 7 6.53 10.20 8.89
C ALA A 7 5.34 10.29 9.84
N TYR A 8 4.34 11.03 9.39
CA TYR A 8 3.06 11.19 10.09
C TYR A 8 1.96 10.89 9.11
N ASN A 9 0.84 10.39 9.60
CA ASN A 9 -0.29 10.14 8.72
C ASN A 9 -1.60 10.54 9.37
N LEU A 10 -2.59 10.81 8.52
CA LEU A 10 -3.94 11.16 8.91
C LEU A 10 -4.88 10.51 7.93
N GLN A 11 -5.98 9.98 8.42
CA GLN A 11 -7.00 9.37 7.60
C GLN A 11 -8.36 9.75 8.15
N GLU A 12 -9.21 10.33 7.31
CA GLU A 12 -10.54 10.79 7.68
C GLU A 12 -11.59 10.10 6.82
N LEU A 13 -12.66 9.65 7.47
CA LEU A 13 -13.76 9.01 6.77
C LEU A 13 -14.60 9.99 5.96
N GLY A 14 -14.75 11.22 6.45
CA GLY A 14 -15.61 12.20 5.83
C GLY A 14 -17.07 11.77 5.91
N GLN A 15 -17.76 11.83 4.77
CA GLN A 15 -19.17 11.43 4.68
C GLN A 15 -19.39 10.02 4.15
N ARG A 16 -18.31 9.24 4.02
CA ARG A 16 -18.42 7.87 3.51
C ARG A 16 -18.85 6.90 4.61
N ALA A 17 -19.55 5.85 4.22
CA ALA A 17 -19.97 4.82 5.16
C ALA A 17 -18.81 3.97 5.67
N ASN A 18 -17.84 3.69 4.79
CA ASN A 18 -16.69 2.85 5.10
C ASN A 18 -15.40 3.53 4.68
N GLN A 19 -14.35 3.30 5.44
CA GLN A 19 -13.02 3.75 5.04
C GLN A 19 -12.40 2.70 4.14
N GLU A 20 -12.21 3.05 2.87
CA GLU A 20 -11.70 2.14 1.85
C GLU A 20 -10.23 2.40 1.49
N ASP A 21 -9.59 3.35 2.17
CA ASP A 21 -8.18 3.66 1.96
C ASP A 21 -7.29 2.88 2.91
N SER A 22 -6.10 2.55 2.45
CA SER A 22 -5.07 1.93 3.28
C SER A 22 -3.76 2.64 3.09
N LEU A 23 -2.99 2.73 4.17
CA LEU A 23 -1.75 3.48 4.23
C LEU A 23 -0.61 2.61 4.75
N PHE A 24 0.60 2.88 4.25
CA PHE A 24 1.83 2.44 4.88
C PHE A 24 2.78 3.66 4.96
N PRO A 25 3.33 4.02 6.12
CA PRO A 25 3.09 3.41 7.45
C PRO A 25 1.63 3.47 7.87
N ALA A 26 1.21 2.52 8.70
CA ALA A 26 -0.20 2.37 9.07
C ALA A 26 -0.72 3.57 9.85
N LEU A 27 -2.05 3.75 9.78
CA LEU A 27 -2.72 4.83 10.49
C LEU A 27 -2.38 4.79 11.98
N GLY A 28 -2.11 5.95 12.55
CA GLY A 28 -1.76 6.08 13.96
C GLY A 28 -0.30 5.79 14.28
N GLN A 29 0.48 5.34 13.32
CA GLN A 29 1.91 5.14 13.48
C GLN A 29 2.68 6.33 12.95
N SER A 30 3.70 6.73 13.68
CA SER A 30 4.70 7.67 13.19
C SER A 30 6.05 7.00 13.28
N THR A 31 6.88 7.19 12.29
CA THR A 31 8.18 6.53 12.24
C THR A 31 9.27 7.54 11.97
N THR A 32 10.49 7.19 12.37
CA THR A 32 11.70 7.91 12.02
C THR A 32 12.45 7.10 10.97
N ASP A 33 12.97 7.79 9.98
CA ASP A 33 13.73 7.17 8.88
C ASP A 33 12.94 6.20 7.99
N CYS A 34 11.62 6.38 7.96
CA CYS A 34 10.78 5.66 7.00
C CYS A 34 11.05 6.19 5.59
N ARG A 35 11.27 5.28 4.65
CA ARG A 35 11.59 5.63 3.26
C ARG A 35 10.63 5.06 2.24
N LEU A 36 9.61 4.37 2.70
CA LEU A 36 8.58 3.79 1.84
C LEU A 36 7.21 4.30 2.28
N PHE A 37 6.45 4.81 1.32
CA PHE A 37 5.09 5.31 1.58
C PHE A 37 4.17 4.73 0.53
N VAL A 38 3.07 4.14 0.96
CA VAL A 38 2.07 3.54 0.07
C VAL A 38 0.69 4.05 0.47
N LEU A 39 -0.08 4.47 -0.51
CA LEU A 39 -1.47 4.89 -0.32
C LEU A 39 -2.33 4.16 -1.34
N CYS A 40 -3.33 3.43 -0.87
CA CYS A 40 -4.26 2.71 -1.71
C CYS A 40 -5.68 3.19 -1.44
N ASP A 41 -6.40 3.57 -2.50
CA ASP A 41 -7.79 4.01 -2.44
C ASP A 41 -8.62 2.92 -3.10
N GLY A 42 -9.39 2.20 -2.31
CA GLY A 42 -10.13 1.02 -2.75
C GLY A 42 -11.50 1.34 -3.31
N MET A 43 -12.00 0.44 -4.15
CA MET A 43 -13.33 0.51 -4.73
C MET A 43 -13.94 -0.88 -4.79
N GLY A 44 -15.26 -0.98 -4.82
CA GLY A 44 -15.94 -2.27 -4.98
C GLY A 44 -17.22 -2.45 -4.18
N GLY A 45 -17.61 -1.52 -3.35
CA GLY A 45 -18.84 -1.61 -2.55
C GLY A 45 -18.82 -2.78 -1.54
N HIS A 46 -19.73 -2.77 -0.56
CA HIS A 46 -19.87 -3.86 0.42
C HIS A 46 -18.52 -4.32 1.03
N GLU A 47 -17.70 -3.36 1.45
CA GLU A 47 -16.39 -3.62 2.06
C GLU A 47 -15.33 -4.17 1.10
N LYS A 48 -15.66 -4.39 -0.18
CA LYS A 48 -14.69 -4.91 -1.14
C LYS A 48 -13.55 -3.93 -1.42
N GLY A 49 -13.82 -2.63 -1.43
CA GLY A 49 -12.79 -1.61 -1.57
C GLY A 49 -11.82 -1.62 -0.41
N GLU A 50 -12.32 -1.80 0.81
CA GLU A 50 -11.50 -1.92 2.01
C GLU A 50 -10.57 -3.14 1.92
N VAL A 51 -11.11 -4.28 1.52
CA VAL A 51 -10.31 -5.50 1.34
C VAL A 51 -9.26 -5.32 0.27
N ALA A 52 -9.63 -4.72 -0.86
CA ALA A 52 -8.70 -4.53 -1.97
C ALA A 52 -7.54 -3.60 -1.58
N SER A 53 -7.83 -2.46 -0.97
CA SER A 53 -6.79 -1.50 -0.59
C SER A 53 -5.87 -2.07 0.48
N ALA A 54 -6.41 -2.76 1.48
CA ALA A 54 -5.62 -3.37 2.54
C ALA A 54 -4.72 -4.47 1.98
N THR A 55 -5.24 -5.31 1.08
CA THR A 55 -4.48 -6.39 0.49
C THR A 55 -3.31 -5.87 -0.33
N VAL A 56 -3.54 -4.91 -1.21
CA VAL A 56 -2.50 -4.35 -2.07
C VAL A 56 -1.46 -3.60 -1.24
N CYS A 57 -1.90 -2.76 -0.32
CA CYS A 57 -0.99 -2.00 0.54
C CYS A 57 -0.07 -2.93 1.33
N GLU A 58 -0.63 -3.98 1.92
CA GLU A 58 0.15 -4.95 2.69
C GLU A 58 1.14 -5.71 1.82
N GLN A 59 0.71 -6.22 0.67
CA GLN A 59 1.60 -7.01 -0.19
C GLN A 59 2.73 -6.17 -0.78
N ILE A 60 2.44 -4.96 -1.22
CA ILE A 60 3.46 -4.07 -1.77
C ILE A 60 4.49 -3.72 -0.70
N SER A 61 4.04 -3.26 0.46
CA SER A 61 4.97 -2.83 1.52
C SER A 61 5.79 -4.01 2.05
N ARG A 62 5.17 -5.16 2.26
CA ARG A 62 5.85 -6.35 2.77
C ARG A 62 6.91 -6.85 1.78
N THR A 63 6.57 -6.96 0.51
CA THR A 63 7.49 -7.46 -0.50
C THR A 63 8.70 -6.55 -0.65
N ILE A 64 8.47 -5.24 -0.72
CA ILE A 64 9.55 -4.29 -0.89
C ILE A 64 10.45 -4.24 0.34
N LEU A 65 9.85 -4.14 1.53
CA LEU A 65 10.64 -4.04 2.77
C LEU A 65 11.45 -5.30 3.05
N SER A 66 11.02 -6.45 2.55
CA SER A 66 11.77 -7.69 2.76
C SER A 66 13.05 -7.78 1.93
N GLN A 67 13.16 -7.01 0.84
CA GLN A 67 14.27 -7.14 -0.10
C GLN A 67 14.99 -5.83 -0.40
N TRP A 68 14.40 -4.70 -0.06
CA TRP A 68 14.99 -3.39 -0.36
C TRP A 68 15.81 -2.89 0.81
N HIS A 69 17.03 -2.45 0.50
CA HIS A 69 17.94 -1.91 1.51
C HIS A 69 18.00 -0.40 1.38
N ALA A 70 17.96 0.29 2.53
CA ALA A 70 18.07 1.74 2.55
C ALA A 70 19.38 2.19 1.93
N GLY A 71 19.33 3.25 1.14
CA GLY A 71 20.49 3.75 0.42
C GLY A 71 20.66 3.19 -0.97
N GLU A 72 19.86 2.20 -1.36
CA GLU A 72 19.88 1.64 -2.71
C GLU A 72 18.67 2.13 -3.50
N PRO A 73 18.81 2.39 -4.81
CA PRO A 73 17.64 2.64 -5.65
C PRO A 73 16.72 1.41 -5.66
N LEU A 74 15.43 1.65 -5.71
CA LEU A 74 14.48 0.56 -5.89
C LEU A 74 14.60 0.03 -7.32
N SER A 75 14.80 -1.28 -7.48
CA SER A 75 14.89 -1.87 -8.80
C SER A 75 13.51 -2.07 -9.42
N ASP A 76 13.44 -2.01 -10.75
CA ASP A 76 12.21 -2.31 -11.48
C ASP A 76 11.76 -3.75 -11.22
N ASP A 77 12.69 -4.67 -11.13
CA ASP A 77 12.38 -6.07 -10.89
C ASP A 77 11.72 -6.28 -9.53
N LEU A 78 12.21 -5.62 -8.48
CA LEU A 78 11.60 -5.73 -7.16
C LEU A 78 10.21 -5.11 -7.16
N PHE A 79 10.03 -3.97 -7.81
CA PHE A 79 8.72 -3.34 -7.92
C PHE A 79 7.72 -4.24 -8.66
N ARG A 80 8.16 -4.90 -9.73
CA ARG A 80 7.32 -5.84 -10.48
C ARG A 80 6.96 -7.06 -9.65
N GLN A 81 7.91 -7.57 -8.85
CA GLN A 81 7.62 -8.65 -7.91
C GLN A 81 6.54 -8.26 -6.90
N ALA A 82 6.63 -7.05 -6.37
CA ALA A 82 5.65 -6.54 -5.43
C ALA A 82 4.26 -6.42 -6.08
N LEU A 83 4.20 -5.90 -7.31
CA LEU A 83 2.95 -5.83 -8.05
C LEU A 83 2.36 -7.21 -8.31
N ALA A 84 3.18 -8.17 -8.72
CA ALA A 84 2.72 -9.53 -8.97
C ALA A 84 2.15 -10.16 -7.70
N ALA A 85 2.83 -9.98 -6.57
CA ALA A 85 2.34 -10.47 -5.29
C ALA A 85 0.99 -9.85 -4.91
N ALA A 86 0.84 -8.55 -5.17
CA ALA A 86 -0.41 -7.85 -4.90
C ALA A 86 -1.55 -8.36 -5.78
N TYR A 87 -1.29 -8.55 -7.09
CA TYR A 87 -2.29 -9.11 -8.01
C TYR A 87 -2.70 -10.52 -7.61
N ASP A 88 -1.74 -11.37 -7.28
CA ASP A 88 -2.02 -12.74 -6.87
C ASP A 88 -2.86 -12.79 -5.59
N ALA A 89 -2.52 -11.96 -4.62
CA ALA A 89 -3.26 -11.91 -3.37
C ALA A 89 -4.69 -11.38 -3.58
N LEU A 90 -4.86 -10.41 -4.48
CA LEU A 90 -6.17 -9.85 -4.79
C LEU A 90 -7.04 -10.87 -5.53
N ASP A 91 -6.45 -11.58 -6.51
CA ASP A 91 -7.15 -12.63 -7.25
C ASP A 91 -7.59 -13.76 -6.34
N ALA A 92 -6.78 -14.11 -5.33
CA ALA A 92 -7.11 -15.15 -4.37
C ALA A 92 -8.35 -14.79 -3.53
N LYS A 93 -8.68 -13.51 -3.42
CA LYS A 93 -9.84 -13.01 -2.67
C LYS A 93 -11.03 -12.71 -3.58
N ASP A 94 -10.90 -12.91 -4.88
CA ASP A 94 -11.99 -12.70 -5.83
C ASP A 94 -13.01 -13.84 -5.66
N ASP A 95 -14.25 -13.48 -5.42
CA ASP A 95 -15.33 -14.44 -5.20
C ASP A 95 -16.14 -14.74 -6.47
N GLY A 96 -15.68 -14.25 -7.62
CA GLY A 96 -16.39 -14.44 -8.89
C GLY A 96 -17.60 -13.55 -9.09
N ALA A 97 -17.85 -12.59 -8.20
CA ALA A 97 -18.96 -11.67 -8.33
C ALA A 97 -18.80 -10.78 -9.56
N GLU A 98 -19.94 -10.28 -10.09
CA GLU A 98 -19.91 -9.34 -11.21
C GLU A 98 -19.11 -8.10 -10.89
N ARG A 99 -19.23 -7.57 -9.67
CA ARG A 99 -18.44 -6.43 -9.21
C ARG A 99 -17.12 -6.91 -8.67
N LYS A 100 -16.08 -6.60 -9.37
CA LYS A 100 -14.73 -6.88 -8.92
C LYS A 100 -14.27 -5.82 -7.92
N MET A 101 -13.50 -6.24 -6.93
CA MET A 101 -12.81 -5.30 -6.06
C MET A 101 -11.59 -4.75 -6.78
N GLY A 102 -11.21 -3.54 -6.44
CA GLY A 102 -10.04 -2.89 -7.01
C GLY A 102 -9.52 -1.80 -6.10
N THR A 103 -8.33 -1.33 -6.40
CA THR A 103 -7.73 -0.23 -5.67
C THR A 103 -6.77 0.53 -6.57
N THR A 104 -6.67 1.83 -6.34
CA THR A 104 -5.54 2.60 -6.84
C THR A 104 -4.35 2.41 -5.91
N MET A 105 -3.16 2.78 -6.35
CA MET A 105 -1.99 2.77 -5.51
C MET A 105 -1.11 3.96 -5.85
N THR A 106 -0.76 4.74 -4.83
CA THR A 106 0.27 5.77 -4.91
C THR A 106 1.45 5.30 -4.08
N PHE A 107 2.63 5.40 -4.65
CA PHE A 107 3.83 4.82 -4.08
C PHE A 107 4.97 5.84 -4.11
N LEU A 108 5.64 5.99 -2.98
CA LEU A 108 6.82 6.86 -2.88
C LEU A 108 7.92 6.11 -2.15
N CYS A 109 9.07 6.02 -2.77
CA CYS A 109 10.25 5.41 -2.20
C CYS A 109 11.38 6.42 -2.21
N LEU A 110 11.99 6.66 -1.07
CA LEU A 110 13.07 7.62 -0.92
C LEU A 110 14.38 6.87 -0.68
N HIS A 111 15.38 7.15 -1.50
CA HIS A 111 16.73 6.64 -1.28
C HIS A 111 17.73 7.78 -1.31
N ALA A 112 18.78 7.65 -0.55
CA ALA A 112 19.79 8.69 -0.48
C ALA A 112 21.20 8.07 -0.51
#